data_3ee2477284f2bee564cb3493d8f7aee6
#
_entry.id   3ee2477284f2bee564cb3493d8f7aee6
#
_cell.length_a   1.000
_cell.length_b   1.000
_cell.length_c   1.000
_cell.angle_alpha   90.00
_cell.angle_beta   90.00
_cell.angle_gamma   90.00
#
_symmetry.space_group_name_H-M   'P 1'
#
loop_
_entity.id
_entity.type
_entity.pdbx_description
1 polymer ?
#
loop_
_entity_poly.entity_id
_entity_poly.type
_entity_poly.pdbx_seq_one_letter_code
_entity_poly.pdbx_strand_id
1 'polypeptide(L)'
;MKKLVFIIRFCLIISITPHLLAQATKKIVVEHSDFFAVNQIEAPDAALLTGNVRMIHDGVVMTCNKAYYFEKENYIKAFGNVQLVQGDTLFLNSKYAEYSGNVKKAFATGNAVMSSPDATLATDTINFDRNTQEVFYNTNGTIVNKENTLKSKSGRYYVTQKKFQFLTAVTITNPTYVIKSNHLDYYSNSGHSYLLGPSTITSKANYIYTEKGFYDTKKNLEHFLN
;
A
#
# COMPACT_ATOMS: atom_id res chain seq x y z
N MET A 1 50.08 40.88 -50.48
CA MET A 1 50.48 39.77 -49.58
C MET A 1 49.67 39.88 -48.32
N LYS A 2 48.55 39.06 -48.24
CA LYS A 2 47.66 39.06 -47.06
C LYS A 2 48.00 37.83 -46.20
N LYS A 3 48.44 38.07 -44.97
CA LYS A 3 48.72 37.00 -44.01
C LYS A 3 47.41 36.47 -43.44
N LEU A 4 47.15 35.20 -43.66
CA LEU A 4 46.00 34.47 -43.09
C LEU A 4 46.37 33.99 -41.70
N VAL A 5 45.73 34.57 -40.68
CA VAL A 5 45.88 34.12 -39.26
C VAL A 5 44.85 33.03 -39.03
N PHE A 6 45.31 31.79 -38.80
CA PHE A 6 44.49 30.64 -38.46
C PHE A 6 44.29 30.65 -36.91
N ILE A 7 43.09 31.02 -36.45
CA ILE A 7 42.72 30.94 -35.06
C ILE A 7 42.17 29.55 -34.80
N ILE A 8 42.96 28.70 -34.17
CA ILE A 8 42.50 27.38 -33.67
C ILE A 8 41.68 27.65 -32.39
N ARG A 9 40.36 27.58 -32.49
CA ARG A 9 39.47 27.55 -31.34
C ARG A 9 39.53 26.14 -30.72
N PHE A 10 40.24 26.02 -29.58
CA PHE A 10 40.23 24.84 -28.75
C PHE A 10 38.89 24.80 -27.99
N CYS A 11 37.92 24.06 -28.49
CA CYS A 11 36.67 23.77 -27.75
C CYS A 11 36.96 22.83 -26.61
N LEU A 12 37.11 23.40 -25.40
CA LEU A 12 37.16 22.64 -24.18
C LEU A 12 35.75 22.03 -23.94
N ILE A 13 35.54 20.78 -24.31
CA ILE A 13 34.33 20.03 -23.97
C ILE A 13 34.44 19.65 -22.49
N ILE A 14 33.81 20.46 -21.64
CA ILE A 14 33.59 20.11 -20.24
C ILE A 14 32.51 19.04 -20.26
N SER A 15 32.92 17.78 -20.18
CA SER A 15 32.02 16.64 -19.92
C SER A 15 31.46 16.78 -18.50
N ILE A 16 30.27 17.38 -18.40
CA ILE A 16 29.45 17.33 -17.18
C ILE A 16 28.97 15.89 -17.06
N THR A 17 29.73 15.07 -16.35
CA THR A 17 29.24 13.77 -15.91
C THR A 17 28.11 14.03 -14.91
N PRO A 18 26.88 13.58 -15.18
CA PRO A 18 25.85 13.65 -14.17
C PRO A 18 26.33 12.77 -13.01
N HIS A 19 26.73 13.38 -11.91
CA HIS A 19 26.85 12.62 -10.66
C HIS A 19 25.44 12.16 -10.31
N LEU A 20 25.13 10.90 -10.62
CA LEU A 20 24.04 10.21 -9.98
C LEU A 20 24.40 10.19 -8.47
N LEU A 21 23.87 11.17 -7.75
CA LEU A 21 23.84 11.11 -6.30
C LEU A 21 22.96 9.90 -5.99
N ALA A 22 23.59 8.76 -5.77
CA ALA A 22 22.91 7.60 -5.20
C ALA A 22 22.36 8.08 -3.86
N GLN A 23 21.05 8.33 -3.83
CA GLN A 23 20.37 8.76 -2.62
C GLN A 23 20.56 7.64 -1.60
N ALA A 24 21.38 7.90 -0.58
CA ALA A 24 21.67 6.91 0.45
C ALA A 24 20.35 6.40 1.03
N THR A 25 20.15 5.09 0.99
CA THR A 25 18.93 4.47 1.53
C THR A 25 18.84 4.83 3.01
N LYS A 26 17.78 5.49 3.41
CA LYS A 26 17.56 5.80 4.82
C LYS A 26 17.55 4.49 5.61
N LYS A 27 18.17 4.52 6.79
CA LYS A 27 18.16 3.37 7.70
C LYS A 27 16.92 3.40 8.58
N ILE A 28 16.47 2.21 8.97
CA ILE A 28 15.48 2.05 10.02
C ILE A 28 16.14 2.47 11.33
N VAL A 29 15.47 3.33 12.08
CA VAL A 29 15.94 3.81 13.39
C VAL A 29 15.14 3.13 14.48
N VAL A 30 15.82 2.44 15.39
CA VAL A 30 15.24 1.94 16.64
C VAL A 30 15.20 3.09 17.62
N GLU A 31 14.00 3.56 17.96
CA GLU A 31 13.83 4.65 18.94
C GLU A 31 13.74 4.14 20.37
N HIS A 32 13.10 2.98 20.56
CA HIS A 32 12.89 2.39 21.86
C HIS A 32 12.76 0.87 21.83
N SER A 33 13.26 0.22 22.87
CA SER A 33 12.90 -1.13 23.33
C SER A 33 13.30 -1.25 24.81
N ASP A 34 12.52 -2.01 25.59
CA ASP A 34 12.85 -2.23 27.00
C ASP A 34 14.14 -3.05 27.14
N PHE A 35 14.34 -4.02 26.24
CA PHE A 35 15.52 -4.89 26.21
C PHE A 35 16.10 -5.00 24.81
N PHE A 36 17.40 -5.01 24.73
CA PHE A 36 18.20 -5.22 23.53
C PHE A 36 19.16 -6.36 23.75
N ALA A 37 19.22 -7.33 22.84
CA ALA A 37 20.18 -8.43 22.90
C ALA A 37 20.64 -8.81 21.48
N VAL A 38 21.88 -9.25 21.36
CA VAL A 38 22.39 -9.91 20.15
C VAL A 38 22.41 -11.41 20.42
N ASN A 39 21.52 -12.15 19.76
CA ASN A 39 21.43 -13.59 19.93
C ASN A 39 22.10 -14.28 18.75
N GLN A 40 23.30 -14.78 19.00
CA GLN A 40 24.14 -15.44 17.98
C GLN A 40 23.63 -16.83 17.58
N ILE A 41 22.71 -17.43 18.32
CA ILE A 41 22.21 -18.79 18.09
C ILE A 41 20.92 -18.77 17.25
N GLU A 42 19.92 -17.99 17.67
CA GLU A 42 18.60 -17.96 17.00
C GLU A 42 18.57 -17.06 15.75
N ALA A 43 19.29 -15.94 15.79
CA ALA A 43 19.35 -14.96 14.71
C ALA A 43 20.73 -14.27 14.72
N PRO A 44 21.78 -14.91 14.17
CA PRO A 44 23.16 -14.48 14.35
C PRO A 44 23.47 -13.06 13.86
N ASP A 45 22.69 -12.54 12.89
CA ASP A 45 22.90 -11.21 12.32
C ASP A 45 21.85 -10.18 12.76
N ALA A 46 20.96 -10.55 13.71
CA ALA A 46 19.89 -9.68 14.17
C ALA A 46 20.10 -9.21 15.61
N ALA A 47 19.72 -7.97 15.86
CA ALA A 47 19.41 -7.49 17.19
C ALA A 47 17.99 -7.93 17.59
N LEU A 48 17.86 -8.56 18.74
CA LEU A 48 16.58 -8.88 19.36
C LEU A 48 16.13 -7.68 20.21
N LEU A 49 14.98 -7.13 19.89
CA LEU A 49 14.31 -6.05 20.61
C LEU A 49 13.08 -6.63 21.28
N THR A 50 12.88 -6.34 22.56
CA THR A 50 11.74 -6.87 23.32
C THR A 50 11.16 -5.82 24.24
N GLY A 51 9.84 -5.75 24.33
CA GLY A 51 9.07 -4.83 25.17
C GLY A 51 9.00 -3.42 24.57
N ASN A 52 7.81 -2.91 24.38
CA ASN A 52 7.52 -1.55 23.90
C ASN A 52 8.38 -1.10 22.73
N VAL A 53 8.64 -2.04 21.78
CA VAL A 53 9.51 -1.78 20.63
C VAL A 53 8.90 -0.69 19.78
N ARG A 54 9.70 0.35 19.47
CA ARG A 54 9.32 1.46 18.59
C ARG A 54 10.45 1.75 17.60
N MET A 55 10.10 1.77 16.33
CA MET A 55 11.03 2.00 15.22
C MET A 55 10.43 3.00 14.25
N ILE A 56 11.30 3.75 13.58
CA ILE A 56 10.90 4.72 12.55
C ILE A 56 11.71 4.49 11.28
N HIS A 57 11.02 4.55 10.15
CA HIS A 57 11.66 4.62 8.85
C HIS A 57 10.86 5.53 7.92
N ASP A 58 11.49 6.62 7.47
CA ASP A 58 10.97 7.52 6.43
C ASP A 58 9.52 7.99 6.70
N GLY A 59 9.27 8.41 7.96
CA GLY A 59 7.96 8.92 8.41
C GLY A 59 6.93 7.85 8.77
N VAL A 60 7.27 6.57 8.65
CA VAL A 60 6.43 5.48 9.15
C VAL A 60 6.93 5.04 10.52
N VAL A 61 6.02 4.99 11.47
CA VAL A 61 6.27 4.47 12.82
C VAL A 61 5.77 3.03 12.89
N MET A 62 6.61 2.12 13.39
CA MET A 62 6.24 0.76 13.73
C MET A 62 6.38 0.54 15.23
N THR A 63 5.37 -0.05 15.86
CA THR A 63 5.44 -0.54 17.25
C THR A 63 5.07 -2.01 17.31
N CYS A 64 5.65 -2.76 18.27
CA CYS A 64 5.36 -4.18 18.47
C CYS A 64 5.88 -4.65 19.85
N ASN A 65 5.54 -5.89 20.21
CA ASN A 65 6.03 -6.46 21.48
C ASN A 65 7.47 -6.98 21.37
N LYS A 66 7.86 -7.50 20.18
CA LYS A 66 9.17 -8.09 19.92
C LYS A 66 9.54 -7.84 18.46
N ALA A 67 10.83 -7.60 18.19
CA ALA A 67 11.33 -7.55 16.82
C ALA A 67 12.72 -8.16 16.70
N TYR A 68 13.03 -8.72 15.53
CA TYR A 68 14.38 -8.96 15.06
C TYR A 68 14.75 -7.87 14.07
N TYR A 69 15.79 -7.11 14.36
CA TYR A 69 16.31 -6.06 13.48
C TYR A 69 17.63 -6.48 12.87
N PHE A 70 17.64 -6.64 11.57
CA PHE A 70 18.81 -6.96 10.73
C PHE A 70 19.37 -5.65 10.17
N GLU A 71 20.32 -5.06 10.89
CA GLU A 71 20.80 -3.71 10.57
C GLU A 71 21.51 -3.64 9.21
N LYS A 72 22.29 -4.64 8.85
CA LYS A 72 23.04 -4.72 7.57
C LYS A 72 22.08 -4.76 6.39
N GLU A 73 21.01 -5.55 6.50
CA GLU A 73 19.96 -5.73 5.50
C GLU A 73 18.92 -4.62 5.53
N ASN A 74 18.95 -3.76 6.58
CA ASN A 74 17.93 -2.75 6.82
C ASN A 74 16.52 -3.35 6.85
N TYR A 75 16.36 -4.43 7.63
CA TYR A 75 15.19 -5.30 7.59
C TYR A 75 14.69 -5.64 8.99
N ILE A 76 13.38 -5.75 9.14
CA ILE A 76 12.71 -6.03 10.41
C ILE A 76 11.76 -7.22 10.26
N LYS A 77 11.71 -8.06 11.30
CA LYS A 77 10.60 -8.97 11.60
C LYS A 77 9.97 -8.57 12.92
N ALA A 78 8.72 -8.17 12.90
CA ALA A 78 7.98 -7.68 14.08
C ALA A 78 6.88 -8.67 14.50
N PHE A 79 6.74 -8.86 15.80
CA PHE A 79 5.86 -9.86 16.40
C PHE A 79 5.03 -9.28 17.54
N GLY A 80 3.75 -9.64 17.56
CA GLY A 80 2.80 -9.34 18.63
C GLY A 80 2.39 -7.86 18.66
N ASN A 81 1.10 -7.59 18.55
CA ASN A 81 0.54 -6.24 18.56
C ASN A 81 1.27 -5.27 17.62
N VAL A 82 1.57 -5.76 16.42
CA VAL A 82 2.27 -4.94 15.43
C VAL A 82 1.34 -3.83 14.95
N GLN A 83 1.79 -2.60 15.08
CA GLN A 83 1.11 -1.42 14.55
C GLN A 83 2.05 -0.66 13.61
N LEU A 84 1.53 -0.24 12.46
CA LEU A 84 2.20 0.65 11.52
C LEU A 84 1.35 1.89 11.37
N VAL A 85 1.97 3.06 11.52
CA VAL A 85 1.30 4.35 11.42
C VAL A 85 2.05 5.22 10.44
N GLN A 86 1.34 5.75 9.43
CA GLN A 86 1.87 6.70 8.48
C GLN A 86 1.02 7.99 8.50
N GLY A 87 1.57 9.02 9.13
CA GLY A 87 0.84 10.27 9.37
C GLY A 87 -0.47 10.04 10.12
N ASP A 88 -1.47 10.86 9.82
CA ASP A 88 -2.81 10.78 10.44
C ASP A 88 -3.80 9.98 9.58
N THR A 89 -3.31 9.32 8.53
CA THR A 89 -4.17 8.79 7.47
C THR A 89 -4.14 7.27 7.33
N LEU A 90 -3.10 6.60 7.79
CA LEU A 90 -2.98 5.16 7.62
C LEU A 90 -2.54 4.48 8.90
N PHE A 91 -3.36 3.55 9.36
CA PHE A 91 -3.14 2.71 10.53
C PHE A 91 -3.26 1.25 10.10
N LEU A 92 -2.23 0.45 10.37
CA LEU A 92 -2.24 -0.98 10.15
C LEU A 92 -1.98 -1.71 11.47
N ASN A 93 -2.82 -2.69 11.79
CA ASN A 93 -2.64 -3.59 12.93
C ASN A 93 -2.52 -5.02 12.42
N SER A 94 -1.63 -5.83 13.01
CA SER A 94 -1.45 -7.24 12.70
C SER A 94 -0.77 -7.99 13.85
N LYS A 95 -0.69 -9.33 13.74
CA LYS A 95 0.08 -10.14 14.70
C LYS A 95 1.56 -10.23 14.33
N TYR A 96 1.86 -10.13 13.05
CA TYR A 96 3.20 -10.24 12.49
C TYR A 96 3.37 -9.28 11.33
N ALA A 97 4.55 -8.69 11.19
CA ALA A 97 4.93 -7.93 9.99
C ALA A 97 6.42 -8.05 9.69
N GLU A 98 6.73 -7.91 8.42
CA GLU A 98 8.08 -7.74 7.91
C GLU A 98 8.18 -6.44 7.12
N TYR A 99 9.33 -5.78 7.21
CA TYR A 99 9.61 -4.59 6.43
C TYR A 99 11.08 -4.55 6.01
N SER A 100 11.32 -4.29 4.74
CA SER A 100 12.64 -4.00 4.20
C SER A 100 12.77 -2.54 3.82
N GLY A 101 13.66 -1.82 4.50
CA GLY A 101 13.96 -0.42 4.21
C GLY A 101 14.69 -0.24 2.89
N ASN A 102 15.48 -1.23 2.45
CA ASN A 102 16.22 -1.17 1.19
C ASN A 102 15.31 -1.28 -0.02
N VAL A 103 14.38 -2.26 -0.03
CA VAL A 103 13.43 -2.45 -1.14
C VAL A 103 12.10 -1.75 -0.91
N LYS A 104 11.89 -1.15 0.27
CA LYS A 104 10.68 -0.41 0.67
C LYS A 104 9.39 -1.21 0.51
N LYS A 105 9.45 -2.49 0.88
CA LYS A 105 8.29 -3.40 0.87
C LYS A 105 7.96 -3.88 2.26
N ALA A 106 6.68 -3.93 2.55
CA ALA A 106 6.12 -4.45 3.79
C ALA A 106 5.17 -5.62 3.53
N PHE A 107 5.08 -6.49 4.52
CA PHE A 107 4.15 -7.61 4.58
C PHE A 107 3.60 -7.67 6.00
N ALA A 108 2.29 -7.81 6.15
CA ALA A 108 1.65 -7.92 7.46
C ALA A 108 0.61 -9.03 7.43
N THR A 109 0.58 -9.90 8.44
CA THR A 109 -0.32 -11.05 8.49
C THR A 109 -0.82 -11.34 9.91
N GLY A 110 -1.81 -12.21 10.00
CA GLY A 110 -2.47 -12.60 11.24
C GLY A 110 -3.58 -11.65 11.61
N ASN A 111 -4.68 -11.66 10.87
CA ASN A 111 -5.82 -10.75 11.00
C ASN A 111 -5.40 -9.29 10.80
N ALA A 112 -4.78 -9.00 9.66
CA ALA A 112 -4.37 -7.66 9.33
C ALA A 112 -5.59 -6.73 9.12
N VAL A 113 -5.58 -5.60 9.82
CA VAL A 113 -6.63 -4.57 9.72
C VAL A 113 -5.95 -3.25 9.36
N MET A 114 -6.31 -2.70 8.21
CA MET A 114 -5.85 -1.40 7.77
C MET A 114 -7.01 -0.40 7.83
N SER A 115 -6.81 0.71 8.50
CA SER A 115 -7.81 1.76 8.67
C SER A 115 -7.32 3.09 8.13
N SER A 116 -8.24 3.81 7.50
CA SER A 116 -8.10 5.21 7.10
C SER A 116 -9.34 5.97 7.58
N PRO A 117 -9.40 7.30 7.48
CA PRO A 117 -10.59 8.07 7.85
C PRO A 117 -11.87 7.64 7.12
N ASP A 118 -11.74 7.08 5.92
CA ASP A 118 -12.88 6.77 5.05
C ASP A 118 -13.27 5.29 5.05
N ALA A 119 -12.37 4.38 5.37
CA ALA A 119 -12.62 2.95 5.26
C ALA A 119 -11.70 2.10 6.13
N THR A 120 -12.18 0.91 6.46
CA THR A 120 -11.39 -0.15 7.13
C THR A 120 -11.38 -1.39 6.26
N LEU A 121 -10.17 -1.90 5.97
CA LEU A 121 -9.94 -3.19 5.32
C LEU A 121 -9.54 -4.22 6.37
N ALA A 122 -10.24 -5.34 6.42
CA ALA A 122 -9.85 -6.52 7.18
C ALA A 122 -9.54 -7.68 6.23
N THR A 123 -8.39 -8.31 6.40
CA THR A 123 -7.92 -9.47 5.63
C THR A 123 -6.90 -10.27 6.44
N ASP A 124 -6.53 -11.47 6.02
CA ASP A 124 -5.45 -12.19 6.70
C ASP A 124 -4.09 -11.56 6.44
N THR A 125 -3.83 -11.16 5.21
CA THR A 125 -2.51 -10.69 4.77
C THR A 125 -2.60 -9.44 3.92
N ILE A 126 -1.80 -8.43 4.25
CA ILE A 126 -1.62 -7.19 3.49
C ILE A 126 -0.17 -7.09 3.04
N ASN A 127 0.03 -6.71 1.79
CA ASN A 127 1.32 -6.35 1.22
C ASN A 127 1.32 -4.87 0.85
N PHE A 128 2.45 -4.21 1.03
CA PHE A 128 2.65 -2.82 0.65
C PHE A 128 3.96 -2.63 -0.09
N ASP A 129 3.89 -2.07 -1.28
CA ASP A 129 5.06 -1.62 -2.05
C ASP A 129 5.10 -0.09 -2.05
N ARG A 130 6.04 0.48 -1.29
CA ARG A 130 6.20 1.93 -1.19
C ARG A 130 6.79 2.57 -2.44
N ASN A 131 7.46 1.81 -3.31
CA ASN A 131 8.00 2.36 -4.56
C ASN A 131 6.88 2.65 -5.56
N THR A 132 5.91 1.74 -5.65
CA THR A 132 4.73 1.90 -6.52
C THR A 132 3.56 2.56 -5.81
N GLN A 133 3.64 2.74 -4.49
CA GLN A 133 2.55 3.22 -3.64
C GLN A 133 1.29 2.34 -3.79
N GLU A 134 1.49 1.02 -3.74
CA GLU A 134 0.43 0.02 -3.85
C GLU A 134 0.27 -0.79 -2.57
N VAL A 135 -0.96 -0.91 -2.11
CA VAL A 135 -1.38 -1.86 -1.07
C VAL A 135 -2.22 -2.95 -1.73
N PHE A 136 -1.97 -4.23 -1.43
CA PHE A 136 -2.76 -5.30 -2.00
C PHE A 136 -2.93 -6.49 -1.06
N TYR A 137 -4.00 -7.23 -1.27
CA TYR A 137 -4.30 -8.51 -0.63
C TYR A 137 -4.82 -9.53 -1.66
N ASN A 138 -4.63 -10.81 -1.36
CA ASN A 138 -5.11 -11.95 -2.15
C ASN A 138 -5.71 -13.08 -1.29
N THR A 139 -5.99 -12.79 -0.04
CA THR A 139 -6.43 -13.74 1.00
C THR A 139 -7.87 -13.48 1.45
N ASN A 140 -8.72 -13.01 0.56
CA ASN A 140 -10.03 -12.43 0.81
C ASN A 140 -9.95 -11.16 1.66
N GLY A 141 -10.72 -10.16 1.31
CA GLY A 141 -10.80 -8.89 2.03
C GLY A 141 -12.23 -8.46 2.25
N THR A 142 -12.45 -7.84 3.39
CA THR A 142 -13.71 -7.15 3.71
C THR A 142 -13.37 -5.69 3.96
N ILE A 143 -14.00 -4.80 3.19
CA ILE A 143 -13.86 -3.35 3.35
C ILE A 143 -15.19 -2.80 3.82
N VAL A 144 -15.13 -2.02 4.87
CA VAL A 144 -16.30 -1.30 5.40
C VAL A 144 -16.04 0.18 5.28
N ASN A 145 -16.94 0.88 4.61
CA ASN A 145 -16.96 2.33 4.57
C ASN A 145 -18.39 2.82 4.76
N LYS A 146 -18.62 3.75 5.69
CA LYS A 146 -19.97 4.32 5.96
C LYS A 146 -21.07 3.22 5.91
N GLU A 147 -21.83 3.19 4.81
CA GLU A 147 -23.00 2.33 4.64
C GLU A 147 -22.71 1.06 3.81
N ASN A 148 -21.50 0.96 3.24
CA ASN A 148 -21.16 -0.14 2.34
C ASN A 148 -20.22 -1.14 2.98
N THR A 149 -20.54 -2.42 2.74
CA THR A 149 -19.61 -3.52 2.98
C THR A 149 -19.23 -4.14 1.63
N LEU A 150 -17.94 -4.10 1.30
CA LEU A 150 -17.41 -4.73 0.10
C LEU A 150 -16.60 -5.96 0.48
N LYS A 151 -16.79 -7.07 -0.24
CA LYS A 151 -16.00 -8.29 -0.12
C LYS A 151 -15.45 -8.67 -1.48
N SER A 152 -14.21 -9.18 -1.52
CA SER A 152 -13.59 -9.72 -2.74
C SER A 152 -12.49 -10.73 -2.38
N LYS A 153 -12.10 -11.60 -3.33
CA LYS A 153 -10.97 -12.51 -3.12
C LYS A 153 -9.64 -11.78 -3.10
N SER A 154 -9.47 -10.79 -3.97
CA SER A 154 -8.28 -9.98 -4.01
C SER A 154 -8.63 -8.51 -4.26
N GLY A 155 -7.76 -7.63 -3.81
CA GLY A 155 -7.91 -6.20 -4.00
C GLY A 155 -6.57 -5.49 -4.01
N ARG A 156 -6.56 -4.32 -4.65
CA ARG A 156 -5.42 -3.44 -4.75
C ARG A 156 -5.85 -1.99 -4.57
N TYR A 157 -5.07 -1.24 -3.82
CA TYR A 157 -5.24 0.20 -3.66
C TYR A 157 -4.01 0.92 -4.20
N TYR A 158 -4.22 1.72 -5.22
CA TYR A 158 -3.22 2.62 -5.80
C TYR A 158 -3.31 3.97 -5.09
N VAL A 159 -2.42 4.20 -4.14
CA VAL A 159 -2.48 5.35 -3.22
C VAL A 159 -2.43 6.68 -3.98
N THR A 160 -1.52 6.82 -4.94
CA THR A 160 -1.35 8.04 -5.74
C THR A 160 -2.57 8.37 -6.60
N GLN A 161 -3.22 7.34 -7.17
CA GLN A 161 -4.39 7.48 -8.01
C GLN A 161 -5.69 7.55 -7.20
N LYS A 162 -5.64 7.24 -5.91
CA LYS A 162 -6.81 7.04 -5.04
C LYS A 162 -7.82 6.07 -5.65
N LYS A 163 -7.29 5.03 -6.32
CA LYS A 163 -8.04 4.01 -7.02
C LYS A 163 -7.99 2.69 -6.27
N PHE A 164 -9.16 2.14 -6.02
CA PHE A 164 -9.32 0.76 -5.56
C PHE A 164 -9.68 -0.13 -6.75
N GLN A 165 -9.09 -1.30 -6.81
CA GLN A 165 -9.42 -2.35 -7.75
C GLN A 165 -9.74 -3.63 -6.98
N PHE A 166 -10.92 -4.19 -7.24
CA PHE A 166 -11.39 -5.42 -6.60
C PHE A 166 -11.61 -6.49 -7.65
N LEU A 167 -11.07 -7.67 -7.40
CA LEU A 167 -11.07 -8.77 -8.36
C LEU A 167 -11.62 -10.04 -7.71
N THR A 168 -12.40 -10.76 -8.51
CA THR A 168 -12.95 -12.08 -8.22
C THR A 168 -13.94 -12.09 -7.05
N ALA A 169 -15.14 -12.52 -7.34
CA ALA A 169 -16.23 -12.63 -6.37
C ALA A 169 -16.49 -11.34 -5.58
N VAL A 170 -16.49 -10.22 -6.28
CA VAL A 170 -16.76 -8.90 -5.68
C VAL A 170 -18.24 -8.82 -5.30
N THR A 171 -18.51 -8.47 -4.05
CA THR A 171 -19.88 -8.22 -3.56
C THR A 171 -19.86 -6.91 -2.78
N ILE A 172 -20.72 -5.97 -3.16
CA ILE A 172 -21.00 -4.77 -2.39
C ILE A 172 -22.39 -4.91 -1.80
N THR A 173 -22.49 -4.73 -0.51
CA THR A 173 -23.75 -4.73 0.22
C THR A 173 -23.98 -3.33 0.80
N ASN A 174 -25.09 -2.72 0.41
CA ASN A 174 -25.62 -1.47 0.93
C ASN A 174 -27.03 -1.74 1.47
N PRO A 175 -27.62 -0.97 2.40
CA PRO A 175 -28.97 -1.17 2.89
C PRO A 175 -30.07 -1.23 1.80
N THR A 176 -29.83 -0.60 0.64
CA THR A 176 -30.80 -0.49 -0.44
C THR A 176 -30.53 -1.41 -1.63
N TYR A 177 -29.29 -1.88 -1.83
CA TYR A 177 -28.90 -2.73 -2.96
C TYR A 177 -27.76 -3.69 -2.65
N VAL A 178 -27.63 -4.70 -3.49
CA VAL A 178 -26.47 -5.61 -3.53
C VAL A 178 -25.93 -5.61 -4.95
N ILE A 179 -24.61 -5.41 -5.09
CA ILE A 179 -23.88 -5.54 -6.37
C ILE A 179 -23.01 -6.78 -6.30
N LYS A 180 -23.05 -7.59 -7.36
CA LYS A 180 -22.09 -8.69 -7.56
C LYS A 180 -21.37 -8.49 -8.87
N SER A 181 -20.06 -8.65 -8.88
CA SER A 181 -19.19 -8.45 -10.04
C SER A 181 -17.96 -9.33 -9.95
N ASN A 182 -17.23 -9.50 -11.04
CA ASN A 182 -15.90 -10.11 -11.01
C ASN A 182 -14.79 -9.08 -11.00
N HIS A 183 -15.09 -7.84 -11.41
CA HIS A 183 -14.10 -6.75 -11.39
C HIS A 183 -14.82 -5.42 -11.14
N LEU A 184 -14.35 -4.71 -10.13
CA LEU A 184 -14.80 -3.36 -9.79
C LEU A 184 -13.58 -2.45 -9.62
N ASP A 185 -13.58 -1.32 -10.32
CA ASP A 185 -12.68 -0.20 -10.06
C ASP A 185 -13.45 0.95 -9.40
N TYR A 186 -12.91 1.50 -8.32
CA TYR A 186 -13.49 2.63 -7.61
C TYR A 186 -12.47 3.73 -7.39
N TYR A 187 -12.81 4.96 -7.77
CA TYR A 187 -11.98 6.16 -7.59
C TYR A 187 -12.56 7.01 -6.46
N SER A 188 -11.92 7.00 -5.29
CA SER A 188 -12.45 7.64 -4.08
C SER A 188 -12.50 9.18 -4.16
N ASN A 189 -11.59 9.80 -4.93
CA ASN A 189 -11.58 11.25 -5.12
C ASN A 189 -12.75 11.78 -5.97
N SER A 190 -13.14 11.07 -7.02
CA SER A 190 -14.25 11.44 -7.90
C SER A 190 -15.58 10.79 -7.50
N GLY A 191 -15.56 9.67 -6.79
CA GLY A 191 -16.72 8.86 -6.49
C GLY A 191 -17.16 7.96 -7.65
N HIS A 192 -16.32 7.79 -8.66
CA HIS A 192 -16.63 6.98 -9.85
C HIS A 192 -16.38 5.51 -9.58
N SER A 193 -17.36 4.68 -9.90
CA SER A 193 -17.26 3.21 -9.88
C SER A 193 -17.46 2.65 -11.27
N TYR A 194 -16.64 1.69 -11.64
CA TYR A 194 -16.72 0.97 -12.91
C TYR A 194 -16.87 -0.51 -12.65
N LEU A 195 -17.96 -1.10 -13.08
CA LEU A 195 -18.19 -2.54 -13.16
C LEU A 195 -17.62 -3.02 -14.49
N LEU A 196 -16.65 -3.93 -14.43
CA LEU A 196 -15.91 -4.41 -15.60
C LEU A 196 -16.12 -5.92 -15.75
N GLY A 197 -17.03 -6.29 -16.65
CA GLY A 197 -17.50 -7.65 -16.88
C GLY A 197 -18.85 -7.95 -16.26
N PRO A 198 -19.34 -9.20 -16.39
CA PRO A 198 -20.66 -9.61 -15.96
C PRO A 198 -20.95 -9.20 -14.51
N SER A 199 -21.98 -8.40 -14.34
CA SER A 199 -22.34 -7.80 -13.05
C SER A 199 -23.84 -7.79 -12.86
N THR A 200 -24.30 -7.91 -11.62
CA THR A 200 -25.70 -7.81 -11.25
C THR A 200 -25.89 -6.77 -10.15
N ILE A 201 -26.91 -5.98 -10.24
CA ILE A 201 -27.36 -5.04 -9.22
C ILE A 201 -28.78 -5.40 -8.83
N THR A 202 -28.98 -5.73 -7.56
CA THR A 202 -30.27 -6.14 -7.02
C THR A 202 -30.72 -5.18 -5.94
N SER A 203 -31.89 -4.59 -6.09
CA SER A 203 -32.58 -3.78 -5.09
C SER A 203 -33.96 -4.40 -4.78
N LYS A 204 -34.74 -3.78 -3.87
CA LYS A 204 -36.12 -4.24 -3.59
C LYS A 204 -37.01 -4.23 -4.83
N ALA A 205 -36.81 -3.27 -5.73
CA ALA A 205 -37.67 -3.05 -6.89
C ALA A 205 -37.07 -3.49 -8.22
N ASN A 206 -35.74 -3.60 -8.31
CA ASN A 206 -35.07 -3.77 -9.58
C ASN A 206 -34.00 -4.86 -9.54
N TYR A 207 -33.86 -5.56 -10.66
CA TYR A 207 -32.74 -6.44 -10.99
C TYR A 207 -32.15 -5.96 -12.32
N ILE A 208 -30.86 -5.62 -12.31
CA ILE A 208 -30.13 -5.13 -13.49
C ILE A 208 -28.97 -6.09 -13.72
N TYR A 209 -28.82 -6.57 -14.95
CA TYR A 209 -27.61 -7.23 -15.44
C TYR A 209 -26.88 -6.28 -16.38
N THR A 210 -25.56 -6.25 -16.31
CA THR A 210 -24.74 -5.44 -17.21
C THR A 210 -23.36 -6.09 -17.43
N GLU A 211 -22.84 -5.96 -18.65
CA GLU A 211 -21.45 -6.33 -18.97
C GLU A 211 -20.48 -5.20 -18.60
N LYS A 212 -20.92 -3.95 -18.64
CA LYS A 212 -20.17 -2.77 -18.24
C LYS A 212 -21.08 -1.76 -17.58
N GLY A 213 -20.74 -1.33 -16.39
CA GLY A 213 -21.49 -0.35 -15.64
C GLY A 213 -20.61 0.79 -15.16
N PHE A 214 -21.18 1.99 -15.15
CA PHE A 214 -20.62 3.17 -14.55
C PHE A 214 -21.59 3.74 -13.53
N TYR A 215 -21.09 4.14 -12.39
CA TYR A 215 -21.85 4.80 -11.36
C TYR A 215 -21.06 5.96 -10.74
N ASP A 216 -21.64 7.15 -10.78
CA ASP A 216 -21.12 8.34 -10.09
C ASP A 216 -21.83 8.47 -8.74
N THR A 217 -21.14 8.10 -7.66
CA THR A 217 -21.71 8.10 -6.31
C THR A 217 -22.02 9.50 -5.78
N LYS A 218 -21.40 10.55 -6.34
CA LYS A 218 -21.63 11.95 -5.92
C LYS A 218 -22.86 12.55 -6.60
N LYS A 219 -23.11 12.17 -7.86
CA LYS A 219 -24.24 12.68 -8.65
C LYS A 219 -25.43 11.74 -8.64
N ASN A 220 -25.28 10.55 -8.07
CA ASN A 220 -26.28 9.46 -8.15
C ASN A 220 -26.68 9.16 -9.60
N LEU A 221 -25.68 9.17 -10.49
CA LEU A 221 -25.86 8.95 -11.93
C LEU A 221 -25.32 7.58 -12.29
N GLU A 222 -26.13 6.78 -12.97
CA GLU A 222 -25.77 5.44 -13.44
C GLU A 222 -25.87 5.34 -14.95
N HIS A 223 -25.00 4.51 -15.54
CA HIS A 223 -25.01 4.17 -16.95
C HIS A 223 -24.57 2.71 -17.12
N PHE A 224 -25.44 1.91 -17.70
CA PHE A 224 -25.18 0.47 -17.92
C PHE A 224 -25.20 0.18 -19.42
N LEU A 225 -24.21 -0.62 -19.85
CA LEU A 225 -24.09 -1.13 -21.22
C LEU A 225 -24.25 -2.66 -21.18
N ASN A 226 -25.11 -3.15 -22.04
CA ASN A 226 -25.33 -4.58 -22.29
C ASN A 226 -24.57 -5.02 -23.51
#